data_a61d2b4836d8d106ebc21bb6456497a9
#
_entry.id   a61d2b4836d8d106ebc21bb6456497a9
#
_cell.length_a   1.000
_cell.length_b   1.000
_cell.length_c   1.000
_cell.angle_alpha   90.00
_cell.angle_beta   90.00
_cell.angle_gamma   90.00
#
_symmetry.space_group_name_H-M   'P 1'
#
loop_
_entity.id
_entity.type
_entity.pdbx_description
1 polymer ?
#
loop_
_entity_poly.entity_id
_entity_poly.type
_entity_poly.pdbx_seq_one_letter_code
_entity_poly.pdbx_strand_id
1 'polypeptide(L)'
;AQTNGVLHHLGTSPGMRMGESIVHGELIRISDVEACLKRMDEIEGFLGFGRNNSLFDRTIVKVQSDSGTVWAWTYVYAGHVGDESIIESGRWN
;
A
#
# COMPACT_ATOMS: atom_id res chain seq x y z
N ALA A 1 11.85 4.40 3.35
CA ALA A 1 11.32 4.69 2.01
C ALA A 1 10.02 5.47 2.12
N GLN A 2 9.68 6.20 1.10
CA GLN A 2 8.44 6.97 1.07
C GLN A 2 7.80 6.98 -0.31
N THR A 3 6.49 7.15 -0.34
CA THR A 3 5.71 7.28 -1.56
C THR A 3 4.59 8.29 -1.34
N ASN A 4 4.00 8.75 -2.43
CA ASN A 4 2.84 9.63 -2.34
C ASN A 4 1.59 8.79 -2.08
N GLY A 5 0.78 9.24 -1.12
CA GLY A 5 -0.45 8.57 -0.75
C GLY A 5 -1.03 9.19 0.50
N VAL A 6 -2.10 8.60 0.98
CA VAL A 6 -2.73 8.99 2.25
C VAL A 6 -2.87 7.74 3.10
N LEU A 7 -2.33 7.77 4.30
CA LEU A 7 -2.40 6.65 5.23
C LEU A 7 -3.60 6.81 6.15
N HIS A 8 -4.40 5.76 6.26
CA HIS A 8 -5.59 5.73 7.10
C HIS A 8 -5.48 4.68 8.19
N HIS A 9 -6.11 4.95 9.30
CA HIS A 9 -6.26 4.01 10.40
C HIS A 9 -7.51 3.16 10.15
N LEU A 10 -7.34 1.86 9.99
CA LEU A 10 -8.43 0.92 9.72
C LEU A 10 -8.82 0.08 10.94
N GLY A 11 -8.44 0.53 12.14
CA GLY A 11 -8.62 -0.22 13.38
C GLY A 11 -7.30 -0.77 13.86
N THR A 12 -7.04 -2.05 13.68
CA THR A 12 -5.80 -2.70 14.14
C THR A 12 -4.65 -2.61 13.13
N SER A 13 -4.91 -2.11 11.94
CA SER A 13 -3.90 -2.01 10.89
C SER A 13 -4.10 -0.74 10.07
N PRO A 14 -3.06 -0.28 9.36
CA PRO A 14 -3.19 0.86 8.46
C PRO A 14 -3.64 0.41 7.08
N GLY A 15 -4.16 1.37 6.30
CA GLY A 15 -4.41 1.19 4.88
C GLY A 15 -4.02 2.45 4.13
N MET A 16 -3.32 2.29 3.01
CA MET A 16 -2.94 3.42 2.17
C MET A 16 -3.94 3.59 1.04
N ARG A 17 -4.24 4.85 0.72
CA ARG A 17 -4.97 5.22 -0.49
C ARG A 17 -4.11 6.13 -1.34
N MET A 18 -4.41 6.20 -2.63
CA MET A 18 -3.72 7.12 -3.53
C MET A 18 -3.98 8.56 -3.10
N GLY A 19 -2.97 9.41 -3.23
CA GLY A 19 -3.07 10.80 -2.84
C GLY A 19 -1.74 11.51 -2.96
N GLU A 20 -1.67 12.75 -2.46
CA GLU A 20 -0.50 13.63 -2.63
C GLU A 20 0.31 13.81 -1.35
N SER A 21 -0.15 13.30 -0.23
CA SER A 21 0.61 13.33 1.02
C SER A 21 1.77 12.33 0.97
N ILE A 22 2.56 12.28 2.02
CA ILE A 22 3.70 11.37 2.10
C ILE A 22 3.38 10.21 3.03
N VAL A 23 3.60 8.99 2.56
CA VAL A 23 3.48 7.78 3.35
C VAL A 23 4.86 7.16 3.49
N HIS A 24 5.24 6.81 4.71
CA HIS A 24 6.52 6.20 5.05
C HIS A 24 6.34 4.70 5.26
N GLY A 25 7.28 3.92 4.75
CA GLY A 25 7.23 2.47 4.87
C GLY A 25 8.55 1.82 4.55
N GLU A 26 8.53 0.51 4.42
CA GLU A 26 9.70 -0.28 4.07
C GLU A 26 9.63 -0.73 2.61
N LEU A 27 10.76 -0.63 1.93
CA LEU A 27 10.95 -1.20 0.61
C LEU A 27 11.66 -2.54 0.78
N ILE A 28 10.98 -3.62 0.44
CA ILE A 28 11.49 -4.98 0.64
C ILE A 28 11.85 -5.58 -0.69
N ARG A 29 13.08 -6.12 -0.79
CA ARG A 29 13.50 -6.85 -1.98
C ARG A 29 13.00 -8.28 -1.91
N ILE A 30 12.40 -8.75 -3.00
CA ILE A 30 11.81 -10.08 -3.09
C ILE A 30 12.59 -10.90 -4.11
N SER A 31 13.01 -12.11 -3.75
CA SER A 31 13.74 -12.99 -4.64
C SER A 31 12.84 -13.80 -5.58
N ASP A 32 11.68 -14.24 -5.10
CA ASP A 32 10.66 -14.92 -5.90
C ASP A 32 9.40 -14.06 -5.93
N VAL A 33 9.35 -13.15 -6.90
CA VAL A 33 8.30 -12.13 -6.97
C VAL A 33 6.93 -12.77 -7.19
N GLU A 34 6.82 -13.73 -8.09
CA GLU A 34 5.53 -14.33 -8.44
C GLU A 34 4.90 -15.06 -7.24
N ALA A 35 5.67 -15.92 -6.58
CA ALA A 35 5.18 -16.68 -5.42
C ALA A 35 4.86 -15.74 -4.24
N CYS A 36 5.69 -14.74 -4.01
CA CYS A 36 5.49 -13.78 -2.93
C CYS A 36 4.24 -12.94 -3.15
N LEU A 37 4.04 -12.42 -4.36
CA LEU A 37 2.86 -11.62 -4.67
C LEU A 37 1.58 -12.44 -4.57
N LYS A 38 1.60 -13.68 -5.02
CA LYS A 38 0.44 -14.57 -4.89
C LYS A 38 0.03 -14.73 -3.43
N ARG A 39 1.01 -14.93 -2.55
CA ARG A 39 0.77 -15.09 -1.12
C ARG A 39 0.28 -13.79 -0.48
N MET A 40 0.90 -12.67 -0.84
CA MET A 40 0.49 -11.36 -0.34
C MET A 40 -0.92 -10.99 -0.82
N ASP A 41 -1.26 -11.31 -2.06
CA ASP A 41 -2.61 -11.09 -2.59
C ASP A 41 -3.66 -11.79 -1.73
N GLU A 42 -3.39 -13.01 -1.30
CA GLU A 42 -4.30 -13.75 -0.42
C GLU A 42 -4.44 -13.07 0.94
N ILE A 43 -3.34 -12.63 1.53
CA ILE A 43 -3.32 -11.96 2.83
C ILE A 43 -4.07 -10.63 2.77
N GLU A 44 -3.86 -9.85 1.71
CA GLU A 44 -4.46 -8.52 1.55
C GLU A 44 -5.86 -8.56 0.92
N GLY A 45 -6.34 -9.73 0.53
CA GLY A 45 -7.67 -9.87 -0.06
C GLY A 45 -7.77 -9.26 -1.45
N PHE A 46 -6.69 -9.31 -2.23
CA PHE A 46 -6.71 -8.89 -3.64
C PHE A 46 -7.17 -10.04 -4.50
N LEU A 47 -8.30 -9.86 -5.21
CA LEU A 47 -8.94 -10.91 -6.00
C LEU A 47 -8.53 -10.89 -7.46
N GLY A 48 -7.80 -9.86 -7.90
CA GLY A 48 -7.33 -9.73 -9.28
C GLY A 48 -7.65 -8.36 -9.86
N PHE A 49 -6.93 -8.00 -10.92
CA PHE A 49 -7.16 -6.74 -11.61
C PHE A 49 -8.55 -6.73 -12.24
N GLY A 50 -9.23 -5.59 -12.15
CA GLY A 50 -10.59 -5.46 -12.69
C GLY A 50 -11.68 -6.06 -11.80
N ARG A 51 -11.35 -6.68 -10.68
CA ARG A 51 -12.32 -7.15 -9.69
C ARG A 51 -12.69 -6.01 -8.76
N ASN A 52 -13.97 -5.91 -8.41
CA ASN A 52 -14.47 -4.79 -7.61
C ASN A 52 -14.85 -5.16 -6.18
N ASN A 53 -14.52 -6.36 -5.74
CA ASN A 53 -14.80 -6.85 -4.39
C ASN A 53 -13.52 -7.25 -3.63
N SER A 54 -12.36 -6.79 -4.08
CA SER A 54 -11.12 -6.94 -3.34
C SER A 54 -11.11 -6.04 -2.12
N LEU A 55 -10.52 -6.52 -1.03
CA LEU A 55 -10.32 -5.70 0.18
C LEU A 55 -9.23 -4.65 -0.03
N PHE A 56 -8.12 -5.07 -0.65
CA PHE A 56 -7.05 -4.19 -1.10
C PHE A 56 -6.78 -4.46 -2.57
N ASP A 57 -6.41 -3.43 -3.30
CA ASP A 57 -5.96 -3.55 -4.68
C ASP A 57 -4.44 -3.49 -4.74
N ARG A 58 -3.84 -4.33 -5.58
CA ARG A 58 -2.40 -4.32 -5.81
C ARG A 58 -2.08 -3.38 -6.97
N THR A 59 -1.10 -2.51 -6.76
CA THR A 59 -0.69 -1.54 -7.77
C THR A 59 0.83 -1.30 -7.70
N ILE A 60 1.34 -0.54 -8.64
CA ILE A 60 2.74 -0.12 -8.68
C ILE A 60 2.80 1.37 -8.36
N VAL A 61 3.71 1.73 -7.46
CA VAL A 61 3.94 3.11 -7.08
C VAL A 61 5.41 3.48 -7.20
N LYS A 62 5.66 4.76 -7.39
CA LYS A 62 7.01 5.31 -7.36
C LYS A 62 7.42 5.52 -5.92
N VAL A 63 8.54 4.93 -5.53
CA VAL A 63 9.03 4.98 -4.15
C VAL A 63 10.38 5.65 -4.13
N GLN A 64 10.57 6.56 -3.19
CA GLN A 64 11.87 7.18 -2.93
C GLN A 64 12.53 6.47 -1.76
N SER A 65 13.75 6.01 -1.99
CA SER A 65 14.57 5.31 -1.01
C SER A 65 15.94 5.96 -0.92
N ASP A 66 16.77 5.50 0.02
CA ASP A 66 18.13 6.00 0.18
C ASP A 66 19.00 5.76 -1.06
N SER A 67 18.67 4.76 -1.86
CA SER A 67 19.40 4.43 -3.08
C SER A 67 18.77 5.03 -4.34
N GLY A 68 17.76 5.87 -4.21
CA GLY A 68 17.11 6.56 -5.33
C GLY A 68 15.65 6.20 -5.50
N THR A 69 15.11 6.52 -6.66
CA THR A 69 13.70 6.29 -6.98
C THR A 69 13.53 4.97 -7.70
N VAL A 70 12.58 4.16 -7.22
CA VAL A 70 12.25 2.86 -7.83
C VAL A 70 10.75 2.70 -7.92
N TRP A 71 10.29 1.82 -8.81
CA TRP A 71 8.89 1.38 -8.86
C TRP A 71 8.75 0.13 -8.02
N ALA A 72 7.68 0.06 -7.23
CA ALA A 72 7.45 -1.05 -6.32
C ALA A 72 5.98 -1.46 -6.30
N TRP A 73 5.73 -2.73 -6.09
CA TRP A 73 4.38 -3.22 -5.83
C TRP A 73 3.94 -2.80 -4.44
N THR A 74 2.67 -2.42 -4.32
CA THR A 74 2.05 -2.13 -3.04
C THR A 74 0.56 -2.46 -3.09
N TYR A 75 -0.07 -2.42 -1.93
CA TYR A 75 -1.52 -2.62 -1.80
C TYR A 75 -2.16 -1.34 -1.32
N VAL A 76 -3.26 -0.96 -1.97
CA VAL A 76 -4.04 0.21 -1.58
C VAL A 76 -5.43 -0.25 -1.13
N TYR A 77 -5.95 0.38 -0.08
CA TYR A 77 -7.25 0.02 0.45
C TYR A 77 -8.36 0.35 -0.55
N ALA A 78 -9.22 -0.64 -0.83
CA ALA A 78 -10.27 -0.51 -1.84
C ALA A 78 -11.62 -0.10 -1.24
N GLY A 79 -11.74 -0.06 0.09
CA GLY A 79 -12.98 0.34 0.76
C GLY A 79 -13.11 1.84 0.93
N HIS A 80 -14.15 2.25 1.62
CA HIS A 80 -14.39 3.65 1.93
C HIS A 80 -13.90 3.98 3.33
N VAL A 81 -13.19 5.10 3.45
CA VAL A 81 -12.74 5.64 4.73
C VAL A 81 -12.97 7.15 4.72
N GLY A 82 -13.26 7.70 5.88
CA GLY A 82 -13.43 9.15 6.02
C GLY A 82 -12.13 9.84 6.37
N ASP A 83 -12.13 11.17 6.27
CA ASP A 83 -10.95 11.98 6.56
C ASP A 83 -10.53 11.87 8.04
N GLU A 84 -11.45 11.54 8.92
CA GLU A 84 -11.17 11.37 10.35
C GLU A 84 -10.22 10.20 10.63
N SER A 85 -10.04 9.29 9.68
CA SER A 85 -9.12 8.16 9.84
C SER A 85 -7.71 8.46 9.31
N ILE A 86 -7.47 9.64 8.76
CA ILE A 86 -6.17 10.00 8.19
C ILE A 86 -5.10 10.05 9.28
N ILE A 87 -3.98 9.40 9.01
CA ILE A 87 -2.78 9.47 9.85
C ILE A 87 -1.87 10.53 9.23
N GLU A 88 -1.90 11.73 9.78
CA GLU A 88 -1.23 12.88 9.17
C GLU A 88 0.29 12.74 9.11
N SER A 89 0.89 12.01 10.05
CA SER A 89 2.34 11.75 10.01
C SER A 89 2.75 10.88 8.82
N GLY A 90 1.81 10.14 8.22
CA GLY A 90 2.12 9.17 7.18
C GLY A 90 2.90 7.96 7.67
N ARG A 91 2.94 7.74 8.98
CA ARG A 91 3.67 6.64 9.61
C ARG A 91 2.74 5.82 10.48
N TRP A 92 2.89 4.51 10.39
CA TRP A 92 2.22 3.58 11.29
C TRP A 92 3.18 3.19 12.41
N ASN A 93 2.78 3.48 13.63
CA ASN A 93 3.57 3.16 14.83
C ASN A 93 2.84 2.20 15.73
#